data_e0c48b9c4020c3ebc9e3a05b58f98ffa
#
_entry.id   e0c48b9c4020c3ebc9e3a05b58f98ffa
#
_cell.length_a   1.000
_cell.length_b   1.000
_cell.length_c   1.000
_cell.angle_alpha   90.00
_cell.angle_beta   90.00
_cell.angle_gamma   90.00
#
_symmetry.space_group_name_H-M   'P 1'
#
loop_
_entity.id
_entity.type
_entity.pdbx_description
1 polymer ?
#
loop_
_entity_poly.entity_id
_entity_poly.type
_entity_poly.pdbx_seq_one_letter_code
_entity_poly.pdbx_strand_id
1 'polypeptide(L)'
;MKKIIYMLVLTLAVASGLVFANRETKKAPTKKAAQKPLTAAESKAVLKRWQASPDGIKFKQWETSAAGKKVLASHDKIRKEIKDFSNMEAIITSVTFQRENAASGPKWLIVNIGGEEYMMQFSPKEFEKLSNLKVDDKIIVRSHSAGHSPNHPYLIVSGDYIEQNGKVLFKRVFNKNNKC
;
A
#
# COMPACT_ATOMS: atom_id res chain seq x y z
N MET A 1 -17.18 -61.55 8.75
CA MET A 1 -15.77 -61.14 8.89
C MET A 1 -15.39 -59.88 8.14
N LYS A 2 -15.95 -59.58 6.98
CA LYS A 2 -15.60 -58.31 6.23
C LYS A 2 -16.07 -57.02 6.92
N LYS A 3 -17.17 -57.01 7.66
CA LYS A 3 -17.73 -55.80 8.31
C LYS A 3 -16.91 -55.30 9.52
N ILE A 4 -16.18 -56.21 10.18
CA ILE A 4 -15.35 -55.89 11.37
C ILE A 4 -14.07 -55.18 10.95
N ILE A 5 -13.54 -55.51 9.78
CA ILE A 5 -12.30 -54.93 9.26
C ILE A 5 -12.52 -53.44 8.90
N TYR A 6 -13.69 -53.08 8.36
CA TYR A 6 -14.00 -51.66 8.02
C TYR A 6 -14.20 -50.80 9.26
N MET A 7 -14.71 -51.38 10.35
CA MET A 7 -14.88 -50.62 11.61
C MET A 7 -13.53 -50.32 12.29
N LEU A 8 -12.57 -51.20 12.15
CA LEU A 8 -11.21 -51.04 12.74
C LEU A 8 -10.36 -50.04 11.93
N VAL A 9 -10.57 -49.95 10.64
CA VAL A 9 -9.88 -48.98 9.77
C VAL A 9 -10.44 -47.57 9.98
N LEU A 10 -11.75 -47.44 10.24
CA LEU A 10 -12.38 -46.14 10.50
C LEU A 10 -11.97 -45.53 11.82
N THR A 11 -11.73 -46.35 12.85
CA THR A 11 -11.25 -45.90 14.18
C THR A 11 -9.81 -45.43 14.16
N LEU A 12 -8.94 -46.03 13.29
CA LEU A 12 -7.56 -45.56 13.13
C LEU A 12 -7.46 -44.22 12.36
N ALA A 13 -8.36 -43.95 11.44
CA ALA A 13 -8.37 -42.70 10.68
C ALA A 13 -8.81 -41.49 11.52
N VAL A 14 -9.65 -41.71 12.54
CA VAL A 14 -10.08 -40.63 13.47
C VAL A 14 -9.04 -40.29 14.51
N ALA A 15 -8.22 -41.29 14.93
CA ALA A 15 -7.16 -41.04 15.92
C ALA A 15 -5.95 -40.26 15.35
N SER A 16 -5.69 -40.39 14.04
CA SER A 16 -4.59 -39.66 13.41
C SER A 16 -4.94 -38.18 13.00
N GLY A 17 -6.22 -37.83 12.98
CA GLY A 17 -6.67 -36.46 12.66
C GLY A 17 -6.61 -35.48 13.83
N LEU A 18 -6.51 -35.94 15.07
CA LEU A 18 -6.54 -35.04 16.23
C LEU A 18 -5.17 -34.58 16.74
N VAL A 19 -4.07 -35.08 16.16
CA VAL A 19 -2.73 -34.69 16.61
C VAL A 19 -2.20 -33.43 15.90
N PHE A 20 -2.81 -33.00 14.83
CA PHE A 20 -2.38 -31.82 14.08
C PHE A 20 -3.08 -30.50 14.47
N ALA A 21 -4.12 -30.52 15.29
CA ALA A 21 -4.92 -29.35 15.61
C ALA A 21 -4.43 -28.53 16.81
N ASN A 22 -3.33 -28.92 17.49
CA ASN A 22 -2.92 -28.23 18.73
C ASN A 22 -1.44 -27.86 18.76
N ARG A 23 -0.91 -27.35 17.65
CA ARG A 23 0.38 -26.66 17.62
C ARG A 23 0.22 -25.22 17.23
N GLU A 24 -0.61 -24.48 17.97
CA GLU A 24 -0.41 -23.04 18.12
C GLU A 24 0.89 -22.82 18.88
N THR A 25 1.99 -22.82 18.16
CA THR A 25 3.19 -22.16 18.66
C THR A 25 2.86 -20.67 18.73
N LYS A 26 2.45 -20.20 19.91
CA LYS A 26 2.54 -18.80 20.29
C LYS A 26 4.01 -18.39 20.11
N LYS A 27 4.39 -18.01 18.90
CA LYS A 27 5.62 -17.26 18.69
C LYS A 27 5.43 -15.95 19.43
N ALA A 28 6.07 -15.84 20.60
CA ALA A 28 6.23 -14.56 21.25
C ALA A 28 6.68 -13.53 20.20
N PRO A 29 6.16 -12.30 20.23
CA PRO A 29 6.59 -11.27 19.30
C PRO A 29 8.08 -11.06 19.52
N THR A 30 8.90 -11.60 18.63
CA THR A 30 10.33 -11.35 18.59
C THR A 30 10.43 -9.84 18.37
N LYS A 31 10.85 -9.08 19.38
CA LYS A 31 11.21 -7.66 19.22
C LYS A 31 12.20 -7.64 18.05
N LYS A 32 11.75 -7.10 16.89
CA LYS A 32 12.63 -6.82 15.77
C LYS A 32 13.71 -5.90 16.33
N ALA A 33 14.93 -6.41 16.47
CA ALA A 33 16.07 -5.57 16.82
C ALA A 33 16.09 -4.42 15.81
N ALA A 34 16.21 -3.19 16.30
CA ALA A 34 16.30 -2.02 15.45
C ALA A 34 17.46 -2.23 14.47
N GLN A 35 17.15 -2.40 13.20
CA GLN A 35 18.15 -2.62 12.17
C GLN A 35 18.99 -1.34 12.09
N LYS A 36 20.31 -1.51 12.23
CA LYS A 36 21.27 -0.41 12.05
C LYS A 36 21.07 0.18 10.64
N PRO A 37 20.99 1.51 10.50
CA PRO A 37 20.89 2.14 9.19
C PRO A 37 22.04 1.66 8.28
N LEU A 38 21.71 1.30 7.04
CA LEU A 38 22.69 0.89 6.04
C LEU A 38 23.63 2.08 5.71
N THR A 39 24.89 1.79 5.54
CA THR A 39 25.83 2.75 4.99
C THR A 39 25.51 3.05 3.51
N ALA A 40 26.02 4.16 2.98
CA ALA A 40 25.81 4.52 1.57
C ALA A 40 26.32 3.43 0.60
N ALA A 41 27.41 2.73 0.95
CA ALA A 41 27.96 1.63 0.15
C ALA A 41 27.03 0.40 0.18
N GLU A 42 26.55 0.03 1.37
CA GLU A 42 25.60 -1.07 1.52
C GLU A 42 24.29 -0.80 0.80
N SER A 43 23.76 0.43 0.89
CA SER A 43 22.55 0.85 0.19
C SER A 43 22.71 0.74 -1.33
N LYS A 44 23.86 1.17 -1.89
CA LYS A 44 24.18 1.00 -3.32
C LYS A 44 24.27 -0.47 -3.72
N ALA A 45 24.89 -1.31 -2.89
CA ALA A 45 25.00 -2.74 -3.16
C ALA A 45 23.63 -3.45 -3.14
N VAL A 46 22.76 -3.09 -2.19
CA VAL A 46 21.38 -3.59 -2.12
C VAL A 46 20.58 -3.17 -3.34
N LEU A 47 20.66 -1.89 -3.74
CA LEU A 47 19.99 -1.38 -4.93
C LEU A 47 20.44 -2.12 -6.21
N LYS A 48 21.77 -2.28 -6.40
CA LYS A 48 22.32 -3.00 -7.55
C LYS A 48 21.83 -4.45 -7.60
N ARG A 49 21.80 -5.14 -6.44
CA ARG A 49 21.29 -6.51 -6.35
C ARG A 49 19.80 -6.57 -6.69
N TRP A 50 19.00 -5.63 -6.18
CA TRP A 50 17.60 -5.56 -6.51
C TRP A 50 17.37 -5.30 -8.00
N GLN A 51 18.10 -4.37 -8.61
CA GLN A 51 18.03 -4.07 -10.04
C GLN A 51 18.33 -5.28 -10.93
N ALA A 52 19.17 -6.21 -10.45
CA ALA A 52 19.49 -7.45 -11.14
C ALA A 52 18.50 -8.58 -10.85
N SER A 53 17.57 -8.39 -9.92
CA SER A 53 16.53 -9.39 -9.60
C SER A 53 15.42 -9.41 -10.66
N PRO A 54 14.64 -10.50 -10.76
CA PRO A 54 13.49 -10.56 -11.66
C PRO A 54 12.52 -9.39 -11.48
N ASP A 55 12.28 -8.96 -10.23
CA ASP A 55 11.38 -7.85 -9.92
C ASP A 55 11.98 -6.50 -10.35
N GLY A 56 13.27 -6.29 -10.16
CA GLY A 56 13.97 -5.09 -10.62
C GLY A 56 13.98 -4.97 -12.15
N ILE A 57 14.16 -6.11 -12.86
CA ILE A 57 14.08 -6.15 -14.32
C ILE A 57 12.67 -5.81 -14.80
N LYS A 58 11.63 -6.41 -14.22
CA LYS A 58 10.23 -6.09 -14.54
C LYS A 58 9.89 -4.64 -14.26
N PHE A 59 10.39 -4.09 -13.16
CA PHE A 59 10.20 -2.69 -12.82
C PHE A 59 10.81 -1.77 -13.88
N LYS A 60 12.05 -2.04 -14.29
CA LYS A 60 12.72 -1.26 -15.34
C LYS A 60 12.01 -1.35 -16.69
N GLN A 61 11.48 -2.53 -17.05
CA GLN A 61 10.67 -2.70 -18.24
C GLN A 61 9.38 -1.87 -18.17
N TRP A 62 8.72 -1.85 -17.00
CA TRP A 62 7.55 -1.04 -16.78
C TRP A 62 7.85 0.46 -16.88
N GLU A 63 8.95 0.96 -16.28
CA GLU A 63 9.33 2.37 -16.37
C GLU A 63 9.47 2.85 -17.82
N THR A 64 9.95 2.00 -18.70
CA THR A 64 10.10 2.30 -20.14
C THR A 64 8.83 2.11 -20.97
N SER A 65 7.81 1.47 -20.41
CA SER A 65 6.51 1.24 -21.05
C SER A 65 5.70 2.54 -21.17
N ALA A 66 4.67 2.53 -22.02
CA ALA A 66 3.73 3.65 -22.13
C ALA A 66 3.05 3.99 -20.80
N ALA A 67 2.65 2.96 -20.02
CA ALA A 67 2.03 3.13 -18.71
C ALA A 67 2.99 3.75 -17.69
N GLY A 68 4.22 3.25 -17.59
CA GLY A 68 5.24 3.79 -16.69
C GLY A 68 5.61 5.23 -17.04
N LYS A 69 5.82 5.52 -18.32
CA LYS A 69 6.09 6.88 -18.79
C LYS A 69 4.97 7.86 -18.43
N LYS A 70 3.70 7.45 -18.57
CA LYS A 70 2.55 8.28 -18.17
C LYS A 70 2.60 8.60 -16.68
N VAL A 71 2.82 7.60 -15.82
CA VAL A 71 2.91 7.79 -14.37
C VAL A 71 4.09 8.68 -13.98
N LEU A 72 5.24 8.52 -14.62
CA LEU A 72 6.42 9.36 -14.37
C LEU A 72 6.18 10.81 -14.83
N ALA A 73 5.53 11.02 -15.98
CA ALA A 73 5.17 12.36 -16.46
C ALA A 73 4.19 13.06 -15.52
N SER A 74 3.23 12.33 -14.91
CA SER A 74 2.32 12.91 -13.91
C SER A 74 3.05 13.37 -12.65
N HIS A 75 4.16 12.70 -12.26
CA HIS A 75 5.01 13.15 -11.15
C HIS A 75 5.66 14.52 -11.42
N ASP A 76 6.12 14.74 -12.65
CA ASP A 76 6.75 16.02 -13.01
C ASP A 76 5.77 17.19 -12.90
N LYS A 77 4.49 16.95 -13.14
CA LYS A 77 3.43 17.98 -13.08
C LYS A 77 3.17 18.51 -11.68
N ILE A 78 3.34 17.68 -10.64
CA ILE A 78 3.05 18.06 -9.24
C ILE A 78 4.32 18.09 -8.36
N ARG A 79 5.50 17.97 -8.95
CA ARG A 79 6.78 17.92 -8.21
C ARG A 79 7.00 19.14 -7.33
N LYS A 80 6.64 20.33 -7.83
CA LYS A 80 6.79 21.59 -7.10
C LYS A 80 5.87 21.62 -5.89
N GLU A 81 4.60 21.28 -6.08
CA GLU A 81 3.59 21.23 -5.03
C GLU A 81 3.96 20.27 -3.92
N ILE A 82 4.50 19.10 -4.27
CA ILE A 82 5.01 18.11 -3.30
C ILE A 82 6.21 18.67 -2.53
N LYS A 83 7.17 19.27 -3.22
CA LYS A 83 8.37 19.86 -2.60
C LYS A 83 8.03 20.97 -1.62
N ASP A 84 7.09 21.82 -2.01
CA ASP A 84 6.69 23.01 -1.25
C ASP A 84 5.58 22.69 -0.22
N PHE A 85 5.09 21.44 -0.19
CA PHE A 85 3.93 21.02 0.60
C PHE A 85 2.74 21.96 0.43
N SER A 86 2.51 22.41 -0.78
CA SER A 86 1.49 23.40 -1.11
C SER A 86 0.12 22.78 -1.38
N ASN A 87 -0.91 23.64 -1.43
CA ASN A 87 -2.26 23.22 -1.74
C ASN A 87 -2.37 22.78 -3.20
N MET A 88 -2.97 21.62 -3.40
CA MET A 88 -3.41 21.13 -4.71
C MET A 88 -4.93 21.01 -4.70
N GLU A 89 -5.59 21.73 -5.59
CA GLU A 89 -7.03 21.56 -5.83
C GLU A 89 -7.26 20.21 -6.52
N ALA A 90 -8.19 19.43 -5.99
CA ALA A 90 -8.46 18.10 -6.47
C ALA A 90 -9.96 17.82 -6.56
N ILE A 91 -10.35 17.01 -7.52
CA ILE A 91 -11.70 16.46 -7.66
C ILE A 91 -11.63 14.96 -7.44
N ILE A 92 -12.49 14.43 -6.58
CA ILE A 92 -12.53 12.97 -6.30
C ILE A 92 -13.14 12.26 -7.51
N THR A 93 -12.40 11.30 -8.07
CA THR A 93 -12.88 10.46 -9.18
C THR A 93 -13.25 9.06 -8.73
N SER A 94 -12.70 8.58 -7.60
CA SER A 94 -13.11 7.32 -6.97
C SER A 94 -12.81 7.32 -5.48
N VAL A 95 -13.73 6.81 -4.68
CA VAL A 95 -13.56 6.60 -3.23
C VAL A 95 -13.21 5.15 -2.88
N THR A 96 -13.15 4.28 -3.87
CA THR A 96 -12.80 2.87 -3.70
C THR A 96 -11.92 2.41 -4.86
N PHE A 97 -10.72 1.95 -4.53
CA PHE A 97 -9.92 1.16 -5.45
C PHE A 97 -9.73 -0.22 -4.82
N GLN A 98 -10.39 -1.23 -5.40
CA GLN A 98 -10.23 -2.61 -4.95
C GLN A 98 -9.18 -3.29 -5.82
N ARG A 99 -8.11 -3.80 -5.18
CA ARG A 99 -7.26 -4.80 -5.83
C ARG A 99 -8.07 -6.08 -5.96
N GLU A 100 -7.98 -6.72 -7.12
CA GLU A 100 -8.43 -8.10 -7.26
C GLU A 100 -7.83 -8.94 -6.11
N ASN A 101 -8.68 -9.68 -5.40
CA ASN A 101 -8.31 -10.56 -4.29
C ASN A 101 -7.87 -9.93 -2.95
N ALA A 102 -8.13 -8.65 -2.68
CA ALA A 102 -7.87 -8.04 -1.38
C ALA A 102 -9.18 -7.78 -0.62
N ALA A 103 -9.65 -8.75 0.16
CA ALA A 103 -10.83 -8.57 1.03
C ALA A 103 -10.56 -7.61 2.21
N SER A 104 -9.30 -7.47 2.62
CA SER A 104 -8.88 -6.54 3.67
C SER A 104 -7.56 -5.90 3.26
N GLY A 105 -7.45 -4.58 3.42
CA GLY A 105 -6.22 -3.86 3.06
C GLY A 105 -6.40 -2.35 3.12
N PRO A 106 -5.38 -1.61 2.68
CA PRO A 106 -5.45 -0.17 2.63
C PRO A 106 -6.61 0.28 1.73
N LYS A 107 -7.21 1.40 2.12
CA LYS A 107 -8.23 2.08 1.33
C LYS A 107 -7.57 3.10 0.42
N TRP A 108 -8.20 3.36 -0.71
CA TRP A 108 -7.67 4.22 -1.75
C TRP A 108 -8.66 5.33 -2.07
N LEU A 109 -8.13 6.52 -2.27
CA LEU A 109 -8.84 7.65 -2.83
C LEU A 109 -8.16 8.01 -4.15
N ILE A 110 -8.93 8.13 -5.23
CA ILE A 110 -8.42 8.58 -6.52
C ILE A 110 -8.98 9.98 -6.78
N VAL A 111 -8.09 10.87 -7.19
CA VAL A 111 -8.40 12.27 -7.41
C VAL A 111 -7.80 12.76 -8.72
N ASN A 112 -8.48 13.69 -9.36
CA ASN A 112 -7.95 14.45 -10.48
C ASN A 112 -7.34 15.75 -9.96
N ILE A 113 -6.08 16.00 -10.28
CA ILE A 113 -5.36 17.23 -9.99
C ILE A 113 -4.81 17.76 -11.32
N GLY A 114 -5.25 18.93 -11.75
CA GLY A 114 -4.75 19.55 -12.98
C GLY A 114 -4.95 18.72 -14.25
N GLY A 115 -6.00 17.89 -14.31
CA GLY A 115 -6.31 17.02 -15.45
C GLY A 115 -5.66 15.63 -15.41
N GLU A 116 -4.91 15.29 -14.36
CA GLU A 116 -4.29 13.98 -14.17
C GLU A 116 -4.85 13.27 -12.94
N GLU A 117 -4.91 11.94 -13.00
CA GLU A 117 -5.36 11.11 -11.87
C GLU A 117 -4.20 10.69 -10.98
N TYR A 118 -4.42 10.77 -9.67
CA TYR A 118 -3.49 10.39 -8.60
C TYR A 118 -4.19 9.50 -7.59
N MET A 119 -3.43 8.62 -6.94
CA MET A 119 -3.93 7.73 -5.90
C MET A 119 -3.39 8.16 -4.54
N MET A 120 -4.21 8.06 -3.50
CA MET A 120 -3.79 8.21 -2.11
C MET A 120 -4.16 6.97 -1.32
N GLN A 121 -3.24 6.47 -0.48
CA GLN A 121 -3.43 5.28 0.34
C GLN A 121 -3.64 5.66 1.79
N PHE A 122 -4.67 5.10 2.40
CA PHE A 122 -5.02 5.29 3.80
C PHE A 122 -5.17 3.94 4.50
N SER A 123 -4.79 3.87 5.77
CA SER A 123 -5.23 2.76 6.63
C SER A 123 -6.76 2.82 6.81
N PRO A 124 -7.43 1.71 7.16
CA PRO A 124 -8.87 1.73 7.41
C PRO A 124 -9.29 2.81 8.42
N LYS A 125 -8.55 2.98 9.53
CA LYS A 125 -8.81 4.02 10.55
C LYS A 125 -8.66 5.45 10.04
N GLU A 126 -7.69 5.69 9.15
CA GLU A 126 -7.51 7.01 8.53
C GLU A 126 -8.67 7.29 7.57
N PHE A 127 -9.08 6.29 6.81
CA PHE A 127 -10.13 6.40 5.81
C PHE A 127 -11.52 6.63 6.43
N GLU A 128 -11.78 6.18 7.64
CA GLU A 128 -13.00 6.48 8.39
C GLU A 128 -13.29 7.98 8.48
N LYS A 129 -12.23 8.81 8.60
CA LYS A 129 -12.36 10.28 8.63
C LYS A 129 -12.77 10.88 7.28
N LEU A 130 -12.60 10.12 6.20
CA LEU A 130 -12.89 10.50 4.83
C LEU A 130 -14.15 9.82 4.30
N SER A 131 -14.90 9.10 5.15
CA SER A 131 -16.06 8.28 4.77
C SER A 131 -17.22 9.07 4.15
N ASN A 132 -17.30 10.38 4.41
CA ASN A 132 -18.33 11.26 3.86
C ASN A 132 -17.98 11.80 2.46
N LEU A 133 -16.74 11.61 2.00
CA LEU A 133 -16.34 12.05 0.68
C LEU A 133 -16.99 11.21 -0.41
N LYS A 134 -17.37 11.88 -1.50
CA LYS A 134 -18.04 11.29 -2.66
C LYS A 134 -17.31 11.65 -3.95
N VAL A 135 -17.59 10.90 -5.00
CA VAL A 135 -17.18 11.28 -6.36
C VAL A 135 -17.72 12.68 -6.67
N ASP A 136 -16.95 13.46 -7.40
CA ASP A 136 -17.15 14.85 -7.77
C ASP A 136 -16.99 15.90 -6.64
N ASP A 137 -16.68 15.44 -5.40
CA ASP A 137 -16.31 16.36 -4.33
C ASP A 137 -15.00 17.09 -4.67
N LYS A 138 -15.00 18.40 -4.43
CA LYS A 138 -13.79 19.24 -4.52
C LYS A 138 -13.12 19.28 -3.17
N ILE A 139 -11.82 19.02 -3.15
CA ILE A 139 -10.99 19.00 -1.95
C ILE A 139 -9.67 19.72 -2.20
N ILE A 140 -9.02 20.11 -1.10
CA ILE A 140 -7.62 20.54 -1.11
C ILE A 140 -6.77 19.39 -0.57
N VAL A 141 -5.72 19.04 -1.29
CA VAL A 141 -4.76 18.00 -0.90
C VAL A 141 -3.39 18.62 -0.72
N ARG A 142 -2.63 18.17 0.30
CA ARG A 142 -1.18 18.38 0.41
C ARG A 142 -0.48 17.05 0.59
N SER A 143 0.66 16.91 -0.03
CA SER A 143 1.48 15.69 0.04
C SER A 143 2.95 16.08 0.14
N HIS A 144 3.73 15.35 0.95
CA HIS A 144 5.17 15.55 1.07
C HIS A 144 5.98 14.59 0.21
N SER A 145 5.34 13.55 -0.33
CA SER A 145 6.00 12.54 -1.13
C SER A 145 5.07 11.94 -2.19
N ALA A 146 5.69 11.41 -3.23
CA ALA A 146 5.03 10.60 -4.23
C ALA A 146 5.86 9.34 -4.53
N GLY A 147 5.18 8.28 -4.91
CA GLY A 147 5.77 7.01 -5.30
C GLY A 147 5.03 6.40 -6.49
N HIS A 148 5.63 5.42 -7.11
CA HIS A 148 5.03 4.71 -8.23
C HIS A 148 5.29 3.21 -8.11
N SER A 149 4.44 2.42 -8.76
CA SER A 149 4.54 0.96 -8.74
C SER A 149 3.91 0.39 -10.02
N PRO A 150 4.48 -0.68 -10.60
CA PRO A 150 3.89 -1.37 -11.74
C PRO A 150 2.47 -1.90 -11.50
N ASN A 151 2.11 -2.08 -10.23
CA ASN A 151 0.80 -2.62 -9.83
C ASN A 151 -0.28 -1.54 -9.71
N HIS A 152 0.03 -0.27 -9.97
CA HIS A 152 -0.90 0.85 -9.83
C HIS A 152 -0.89 1.70 -11.10
N PRO A 153 -2.07 2.06 -11.63
CA PRO A 153 -2.18 2.78 -12.90
C PRO A 153 -1.84 4.27 -12.76
N TYR A 154 -1.78 4.79 -11.52
CA TYR A 154 -1.55 6.21 -11.23
C TYR A 154 -0.39 6.41 -10.29
N LEU A 155 0.16 7.64 -10.26
CA LEU A 155 1.13 8.04 -9.25
C LEU A 155 0.48 8.02 -7.87
N ILE A 156 1.18 7.47 -6.89
CA ILE A 156 0.71 7.40 -5.51
C ILE A 156 1.28 8.60 -4.76
N VAL A 157 0.42 9.48 -4.29
CA VAL A 157 0.79 10.62 -3.44
C VAL A 157 0.45 10.33 -1.98
N SER A 158 1.22 10.92 -1.05
CA SER A 158 1.07 10.58 0.38
C SER A 158 -0.27 11.01 0.99
N GLY A 159 -0.92 12.05 0.45
CA GLY A 159 -2.22 12.52 0.93
C GLY A 159 -2.21 12.87 2.42
N ASP A 160 -1.27 13.73 2.84
CA ASP A 160 -1.04 14.00 4.26
C ASP A 160 -2.01 15.01 4.87
N TYR A 161 -2.67 15.77 4.03
CA TYR A 161 -3.66 16.75 4.41
C TYR A 161 -4.80 16.74 3.40
N ILE A 162 -6.02 16.70 3.90
CA ILE A 162 -7.25 16.79 3.11
C ILE A 162 -8.19 17.77 3.79
N GLU A 163 -8.68 18.74 3.01
CA GLU A 163 -9.64 19.75 3.43
C GLU A 163 -10.79 19.80 2.42
N GLN A 164 -12.01 20.01 2.90
CA GLN A 164 -13.19 20.24 2.10
C GLN A 164 -13.96 21.45 2.66
N ASN A 165 -14.31 22.41 1.82
CA ASN A 165 -15.09 23.60 2.23
C ASN A 165 -14.51 24.35 3.46
N GLY A 166 -13.19 24.50 3.52
CA GLY A 166 -12.49 25.15 4.65
C GLY A 166 -12.39 24.31 5.92
N LYS A 167 -12.92 23.07 5.92
CA LYS A 167 -12.84 22.15 7.04
C LYS A 167 -11.78 21.08 6.80
N VAL A 168 -10.81 20.97 7.71
CA VAL A 168 -9.79 19.90 7.69
C VAL A 168 -10.45 18.58 8.05
N LEU A 169 -10.47 17.64 7.12
CA LEU A 169 -11.00 16.28 7.32
C LEU A 169 -9.91 15.34 7.80
N PHE A 170 -8.71 15.48 7.26
CA PHE A 170 -7.59 14.61 7.57
C PHE A 170 -6.28 15.40 7.62
N LYS A 171 -5.46 15.10 8.62
CA LYS A 171 -4.08 15.57 8.71
C LYS A 171 -3.22 14.49 9.33
N ARG A 172 -2.18 14.06 8.62
CA ARG A 172 -1.22 13.07 9.12
C ARG A 172 -0.28 13.71 10.13
N VAL A 173 -0.13 13.06 11.28
CA VAL A 173 0.83 13.48 12.29
C VAL A 173 2.14 12.75 12.04
N PHE A 174 3.18 13.49 11.72
CA PHE A 174 4.53 12.94 11.59
C PHE A 174 5.17 12.85 12.96
N ASN A 175 5.32 11.64 13.48
CA ASN A 175 6.13 11.44 14.69
C ASN A 175 7.61 11.59 14.30
N LYS A 176 8.30 12.56 14.92
CA LYS A 176 9.74 12.77 14.71
C LYS A 176 10.60 11.53 15.02
N ASN A 177 10.04 10.58 15.76
CA ASN A 177 10.72 9.33 16.13
C ASN A 177 10.62 8.20 15.09
N ASN A 178 9.79 8.35 14.07
CA ASN A 178 9.69 7.42 12.93
C ASN A 178 10.47 8.00 11.74
N LYS A 179 11.75 8.23 11.92
CA LYS A 179 12.66 8.37 10.76
C LYS A 179 12.80 6.98 10.13
N CYS A 180 12.16 6.81 8.96
CA CYS A 180 12.45 5.69 8.07
C CYS A 180 13.90 5.78 7.60
#